data_355be518255ce0047168545484c0f719
#
_entry.id   355be518255ce0047168545484c0f719
#
_cell.length_a   1.000
_cell.length_b   1.000
_cell.length_c   1.000
_cell.angle_alpha   90.00
_cell.angle_beta   90.00
_cell.angle_gamma   90.00
#
_symmetry.space_group_name_H-M   'P 1'
#
loop_
_entity.id
_entity.type
_entity.pdbx_description
1 polymer ?
#
loop_
_entity_poly.entity_id
_entity_poly.type
_entity_poly.pdbx_seq_one_letter_code
_entity_poly.pdbx_strand_id
1 'polypeptide(L)'
;TTRLVGSEMCIRDRNRRNQLIEMRERARKEESIHWDELRSMEPDVEKPQRPGGFPKPAPYPFPPFTIRYLIHFVVAFLMVGFNIAVKLFFKSFRDEEMLKELEHQHLQSELQYLKYQINPHFFMNTLNNIHALVDIDTGKAKSTIVELSKLMRYVLYEASNKTILLSREIQFLENYVTLMSLRYPDRVSIEKNFPLEVPEVQIPPLLFVSFVENAFKHGISYRKESFVHVVMQLEDGNRLSFRCTN
;
A
#
# COMPACT_ATOMS: atom_id res chain seq x y z
N THR A 1 44.11 -13.58 45.63
CA THR A 1 44.52 -14.95 45.23
C THR A 1 44.18 -15.31 43.78
N THR A 2 43.53 -14.46 43.03
CA THR A 2 43.12 -14.74 41.65
C THR A 2 44.12 -14.29 40.55
N ARG A 3 45.17 -13.55 40.93
CA ARG A 3 46.20 -13.07 39.94
C ARG A 3 47.39 -14.06 39.72
N LEU A 4 47.63 -14.99 40.64
CA LEU A 4 48.73 -15.94 40.53
C LEU A 4 48.39 -17.17 39.67
N VAL A 5 47.14 -17.60 39.63
CA VAL A 5 46.72 -18.78 38.85
C VAL A 5 46.78 -18.51 37.32
N GLY A 6 46.55 -17.27 36.88
CA GLY A 6 46.60 -16.90 35.46
C GLY A 6 48.04 -16.88 34.88
N SER A 7 49.07 -16.56 35.70
CA SER A 7 50.44 -16.49 35.23
C SER A 7 51.06 -17.89 35.06
N GLU A 8 50.79 -18.83 35.96
CA GLU A 8 51.31 -20.21 35.88
C GLU A 8 50.66 -20.98 34.70
N MET A 9 49.39 -20.75 34.41
CA MET A 9 48.71 -21.36 33.28
C MET A 9 49.25 -20.86 31.92
N CYS A 10 49.59 -19.57 31.86
CA CYS A 10 50.17 -18.96 30.64
C CYS A 10 51.63 -19.44 30.37
N ILE A 11 52.42 -19.67 31.43
CA ILE A 11 53.78 -20.18 31.32
C ILE A 11 53.78 -21.66 30.89
N ARG A 12 52.85 -22.46 31.43
CA ARG A 12 52.74 -23.89 31.10
C ARG A 12 52.27 -24.09 29.65
N ASP A 13 51.40 -23.23 29.15
CA ASP A 13 50.92 -23.29 27.76
C ASP A 13 52.01 -22.84 26.77
N ARG A 14 52.82 -21.85 27.14
CA ARG A 14 54.00 -21.42 26.36
C ARG A 14 55.05 -22.52 26.26
N ASN A 15 55.36 -23.22 27.35
CA ASN A 15 56.28 -24.32 27.35
C ASN A 15 55.81 -25.51 26.48
N ARG A 16 54.55 -25.84 26.56
CA ARG A 16 53.94 -26.88 25.71
C ARG A 16 54.02 -26.53 24.23
N ARG A 17 53.83 -25.28 23.88
CA ARG A 17 53.92 -24.77 22.52
C ARG A 17 55.37 -24.86 21.99
N ASN A 18 56.35 -24.49 22.80
CA ASN A 18 57.74 -24.57 22.44
C ASN A 18 58.21 -26.03 22.25
N GLN A 19 57.76 -26.96 23.09
CA GLN A 19 58.09 -28.41 22.93
C GLN A 19 57.43 -28.95 21.63
N LEU A 20 56.23 -28.53 21.23
CA LEU A 20 55.64 -28.95 19.98
C LEU A 20 56.39 -28.40 18.75
N ILE A 21 56.88 -27.17 18.84
CA ILE A 21 57.76 -26.60 17.79
C ILE A 21 59.04 -27.37 17.62
N GLU A 22 59.75 -27.66 18.74
CA GLU A 22 60.93 -28.43 18.70
C GLU A 22 60.76 -29.88 18.17
N MET A 23 59.68 -30.54 18.56
CA MET A 23 59.30 -31.85 18.00
C MET A 23 59.04 -31.80 16.49
N ARG A 24 58.35 -30.77 16.02
CA ARG A 24 58.13 -30.60 14.58
C ARG A 24 59.40 -30.29 13.79
N GLU A 25 60.33 -29.56 14.38
CA GLU A 25 61.57 -29.25 13.74
C GLU A 25 62.52 -30.52 13.69
N ARG A 26 62.51 -31.34 14.74
CA ARG A 26 63.23 -32.64 14.74
C ARG A 26 62.61 -33.58 13.71
N ALA A 27 61.34 -33.77 13.66
CA ALA A 27 60.71 -34.62 12.68
C ALA A 27 60.97 -34.15 11.23
N ARG A 28 60.94 -32.83 10.98
CA ARG A 28 61.29 -32.29 9.66
C ARG A 28 62.73 -32.49 9.28
N LYS A 29 63.62 -32.45 10.27
CA LYS A 29 65.08 -32.72 10.07
C LYS A 29 65.34 -34.17 9.82
N GLU A 30 64.70 -35.10 10.53
CA GLU A 30 64.78 -36.53 10.30
C GLU A 30 64.22 -36.92 8.91
N GLU A 31 63.10 -36.32 8.51
CA GLU A 31 62.53 -36.54 7.19
C GLU A 31 63.46 -36.04 6.06
N SER A 32 64.10 -34.89 6.24
CA SER A 32 65.03 -34.35 5.25
C SER A 32 66.31 -35.24 5.10
N ILE A 33 66.83 -35.80 6.21
CA ILE A 33 67.95 -36.70 6.20
C ILE A 33 67.61 -38.00 5.44
N HIS A 34 66.42 -38.52 5.66
CA HIS A 34 65.92 -39.70 4.97
C HIS A 34 65.79 -39.51 3.45
N TRP A 35 65.29 -38.35 3.00
CA TRP A 35 65.22 -38.02 1.58
C TRP A 35 66.61 -37.84 0.91
N ASP A 36 67.58 -37.30 1.63
CA ASP A 36 68.94 -37.12 1.11
C ASP A 36 69.66 -38.47 0.99
N GLU A 37 69.40 -39.40 1.93
CA GLU A 37 69.95 -40.76 1.90
C GLU A 37 69.35 -41.60 0.76
N LEU A 38 67.97 -41.47 0.53
CA LEU A 38 67.31 -42.10 -0.59
C LEU A 38 67.76 -41.53 -1.93
N ARG A 39 68.09 -40.24 -2.00
CA ARG A 39 68.60 -39.62 -3.21
C ARG A 39 70.06 -40.08 -3.54
N SER A 40 70.84 -40.42 -2.54
CA SER A 40 72.23 -40.96 -2.72
C SER A 40 72.24 -42.44 -3.16
N MET A 41 71.10 -43.14 -2.96
CA MET A 41 70.94 -44.54 -3.36
C MET A 41 70.33 -44.73 -4.75
N GLU A 42 69.92 -43.61 -5.42
CA GLU A 42 69.48 -43.74 -6.80
C GLU A 42 70.66 -44.24 -7.66
N PRO A 43 70.50 -45.40 -8.30
CA PRO A 43 71.51 -45.85 -9.25
C PRO A 43 71.55 -44.86 -10.40
N ASP A 44 72.76 -44.59 -10.91
CA ASP A 44 73.00 -43.76 -12.09
C ASP A 44 72.24 -44.36 -13.29
N VAL A 45 70.95 -44.14 -13.35
CA VAL A 45 70.06 -44.52 -14.46
C VAL A 45 70.38 -43.52 -15.59
N GLU A 46 71.24 -43.98 -16.47
CA GLU A 46 71.48 -43.32 -17.75
C GLU A 46 70.13 -42.84 -18.33
N LYS A 47 69.98 -41.55 -18.34
CA LYS A 47 68.68 -40.94 -18.83
C LYS A 47 68.47 -41.46 -20.24
N PRO A 48 67.34 -42.18 -20.50
CA PRO A 48 67.08 -42.64 -21.84
C PRO A 48 67.05 -41.40 -22.75
N GLN A 49 67.87 -41.40 -23.80
CA GLN A 49 67.89 -40.41 -24.83
C GLN A 49 66.48 -40.37 -25.39
N ARG A 50 65.70 -39.25 -25.18
CA ARG A 50 64.41 -39.09 -25.71
C ARG A 50 64.47 -39.07 -27.23
N PRO A 51 63.87 -40.04 -27.94
CA PRO A 51 63.85 -40.03 -29.39
C PRO A 51 62.96 -38.83 -29.84
N GLY A 52 63.54 -38.07 -30.72
CA GLY A 52 62.83 -37.09 -31.59
C GLY A 52 61.89 -36.13 -30.86
N GLY A 53 62.32 -34.88 -30.80
CA GLY A 53 61.51 -33.84 -30.16
C GLY A 53 60.08 -33.88 -30.63
N PHE A 54 59.16 -33.87 -29.63
CA PHE A 54 57.75 -33.55 -29.91
C PHE A 54 57.70 -32.25 -30.73
N PRO A 55 56.87 -32.20 -31.76
CA PRO A 55 56.72 -30.96 -32.53
C PRO A 55 56.36 -29.84 -31.54
N LYS A 56 57.16 -28.76 -31.58
CA LYS A 56 56.83 -27.58 -30.76
C LYS A 56 55.40 -27.22 -31.00
N PRO A 57 54.53 -27.11 -29.93
CA PRO A 57 53.18 -26.70 -30.16
C PRO A 57 53.17 -25.39 -30.96
N ALA A 58 52.37 -25.34 -31.98
CA ALA A 58 52.23 -24.15 -32.80
C ALA A 58 52.01 -22.94 -31.88
N PRO A 59 52.66 -21.81 -32.14
CA PRO A 59 52.47 -20.63 -31.29
C PRO A 59 50.99 -20.28 -31.30
N TYR A 60 50.37 -20.31 -30.12
CA TYR A 60 49.02 -19.85 -29.95
C TYR A 60 48.92 -18.43 -30.51
N PRO A 61 47.91 -18.12 -31.34
CA PRO A 61 47.80 -16.83 -32.04
C PRO A 61 47.70 -15.64 -31.08
N PHE A 62 47.48 -15.92 -29.76
CA PHE A 62 47.43 -14.90 -28.74
C PHE A 62 48.37 -15.20 -27.60
N PRO A 63 49.13 -14.22 -27.08
CA PRO A 63 49.99 -14.40 -25.91
C PRO A 63 49.12 -14.81 -24.68
N PRO A 64 49.62 -15.72 -23.81
CA PRO A 64 48.84 -16.29 -22.71
C PRO A 64 48.31 -15.26 -21.70
N PHE A 65 48.86 -14.06 -21.67
CA PHE A 65 48.35 -12.97 -20.83
C PHE A 65 47.07 -12.35 -21.40
N THR A 66 46.85 -12.33 -22.70
CA THR A 66 45.63 -11.76 -23.31
C THR A 66 44.40 -12.60 -22.95
N ILE A 67 44.51 -13.92 -22.98
CA ILE A 67 43.42 -14.84 -22.60
C ILE A 67 43.08 -14.64 -21.11
N ARG A 68 44.06 -14.43 -20.26
CA ARG A 68 43.86 -14.19 -18.84
C ARG A 68 43.05 -12.90 -18.58
N TYR A 69 43.38 -11.80 -19.27
CA TYR A 69 42.61 -10.56 -19.15
C TYR A 69 41.20 -10.72 -19.69
N LEU A 70 41.03 -11.43 -20.80
CA LEU A 70 39.69 -11.67 -21.39
C LEU A 70 38.80 -12.45 -20.41
N ILE A 71 39.32 -13.47 -19.72
CA ILE A 71 38.58 -14.20 -18.69
C ILE A 71 38.18 -13.27 -17.53
N HIS A 72 39.07 -12.39 -17.08
CA HIS A 72 38.76 -11.45 -16.01
C HIS A 72 37.67 -10.44 -16.43
N PHE A 73 37.70 -9.95 -17.64
CA PHE A 73 36.65 -9.10 -18.17
C PHE A 73 35.29 -9.80 -18.26
N VAL A 74 35.27 -11.05 -18.71
CA VAL A 74 34.03 -11.84 -18.76
C VAL A 74 33.48 -12.08 -17.36
N VAL A 75 34.33 -12.47 -16.41
CA VAL A 75 33.91 -12.68 -15.01
C VAL A 75 33.40 -11.38 -14.39
N ALA A 76 34.09 -10.26 -14.61
CA ALA A 76 33.66 -8.96 -14.13
C ALA A 76 32.28 -8.55 -14.71
N PHE A 77 32.10 -8.77 -16.01
CA PHE A 77 30.83 -8.48 -16.68
C PHE A 77 29.69 -9.36 -16.14
N LEU A 78 29.95 -10.65 -15.94
CA LEU A 78 28.95 -11.56 -15.34
C LEU A 78 28.60 -11.15 -13.90
N MET A 79 29.59 -10.74 -13.09
CA MET A 79 29.35 -10.26 -11.73
C MET A 79 28.51 -8.99 -11.70
N VAL A 80 28.78 -8.03 -12.60
CA VAL A 80 27.96 -6.80 -12.71
C VAL A 80 26.56 -7.15 -13.18
N GLY A 81 26.42 -7.98 -14.21
CA GLY A 81 25.11 -8.45 -14.72
C GLY A 81 24.30 -9.16 -13.64
N PHE A 82 24.93 -10.04 -12.88
CA PHE A 82 24.30 -10.73 -11.77
C PHE A 82 23.80 -9.76 -10.69
N ASN A 83 24.64 -8.78 -10.29
CA ASN A 83 24.23 -7.76 -9.33
C ASN A 83 23.03 -6.93 -9.81
N ILE A 84 23.02 -6.55 -11.09
CA ILE A 84 21.89 -5.82 -11.68
C ILE A 84 20.64 -6.70 -11.68
N ALA A 85 20.74 -7.96 -12.09
CA ALA A 85 19.62 -8.90 -12.11
C ALA A 85 19.00 -9.09 -10.72
N VAL A 86 19.85 -9.29 -9.69
CA VAL A 86 19.43 -9.41 -8.28
C VAL A 86 18.72 -8.13 -7.83
N LYS A 87 19.27 -6.96 -8.16
CA LYS A 87 18.69 -5.68 -7.79
C LYS A 87 17.33 -5.43 -8.46
N LEU A 88 17.21 -5.78 -9.75
CA LEU A 88 15.94 -5.69 -10.47
C LEU A 88 14.90 -6.67 -9.94
N PHE A 89 15.32 -7.88 -9.59
CA PHE A 89 14.46 -8.89 -8.98
C PHE A 89 13.84 -8.39 -7.67
N PHE A 90 14.68 -7.93 -6.74
CA PHE A 90 14.18 -7.37 -5.47
C PHE A 90 13.39 -6.06 -5.64
N LYS A 91 13.70 -5.27 -6.67
CA LYS A 91 12.90 -4.10 -7.00
C LYS A 91 11.50 -4.51 -7.46
N SER A 92 11.38 -5.50 -8.35
CA SER A 92 10.09 -5.99 -8.84
C SER A 92 9.18 -6.49 -7.70
N PHE A 93 9.72 -7.21 -6.73
CA PHE A 93 8.94 -7.63 -5.55
C PHE A 93 8.46 -6.45 -4.70
N ARG A 94 9.32 -5.47 -4.47
CA ARG A 94 8.92 -4.27 -3.71
C ARG A 94 7.87 -3.43 -4.45
N ASP A 95 8.00 -3.32 -5.77
CA ASP A 95 7.04 -2.58 -6.59
C ASP A 95 5.66 -3.27 -6.55
N GLU A 96 5.61 -4.61 -6.55
CA GLU A 96 4.37 -5.39 -6.40
C GLU A 96 3.73 -5.22 -5.01
N GLU A 97 4.53 -5.26 -3.94
CA GLU A 97 4.04 -5.00 -2.57
C GLU A 97 3.51 -3.57 -2.43
N MET A 98 4.21 -2.60 -3.00
CA MET A 98 3.79 -1.20 -2.99
C MET A 98 2.47 -1.00 -3.76
N LEU A 99 2.29 -1.66 -4.90
CA LEU A 99 1.03 -1.61 -5.66
C LEU A 99 -0.13 -2.18 -4.85
N LYS A 100 0.04 -3.31 -4.18
CA LYS A 100 -0.98 -3.90 -3.29
C LYS A 100 -1.34 -2.98 -2.13
N GLU A 101 -0.34 -2.34 -1.53
CA GLU A 101 -0.56 -1.38 -0.45
C GLU A 101 -1.32 -0.14 -0.93
N LEU A 102 -0.96 0.41 -2.10
CA LEU A 102 -1.68 1.54 -2.71
C LEU A 102 -3.13 1.17 -3.06
N GLU A 103 -3.37 -0.03 -3.58
CA GLU A 103 -4.71 -0.53 -3.88
C GLU A 103 -5.54 -0.67 -2.59
N HIS A 104 -4.93 -1.20 -1.52
CA HIS A 104 -5.57 -1.31 -0.21
C HIS A 104 -5.91 0.07 0.37
N GLN A 105 -5.00 1.03 0.29
CA GLN A 105 -5.23 2.42 0.73
C GLN A 105 -6.32 3.10 -0.10
N HIS A 106 -6.35 2.85 -1.41
CA HIS A 106 -7.40 3.36 -2.28
C HIS A 106 -8.77 2.82 -1.89
N LEU A 107 -8.89 1.50 -1.70
CA LEU A 107 -10.12 0.86 -1.22
C LEU A 107 -10.55 1.38 0.16
N GLN A 108 -9.63 1.57 1.08
CA GLN A 108 -9.93 2.17 2.39
C GLN A 108 -10.44 3.60 2.26
N SER A 109 -9.82 4.41 1.39
CA SER A 109 -10.25 5.78 1.13
C SER A 109 -11.64 5.82 0.49
N GLU A 110 -11.91 4.91 -0.42
CA GLU A 110 -13.21 4.78 -1.07
C GLU A 110 -14.31 4.35 -0.09
N LEU A 111 -14.01 3.36 0.79
CA LEU A 111 -14.90 2.98 1.88
C LEU A 111 -15.12 4.13 2.87
N GLN A 112 -14.10 4.90 3.17
CA GLN A 112 -14.20 6.06 4.05
C GLN A 112 -15.03 7.17 3.41
N TYR A 113 -14.81 7.43 2.12
CA TYR A 113 -15.62 8.36 1.34
C TYR A 113 -17.12 7.95 1.32
N LEU A 114 -17.42 6.67 1.07
CA LEU A 114 -18.78 6.12 1.14
C LEU A 114 -19.40 6.28 2.55
N LYS A 115 -18.62 6.07 3.61
CA LYS A 115 -19.08 6.33 4.99
C LYS A 115 -19.38 7.81 5.26
N TYR A 116 -18.61 8.73 4.67
CA TYR A 116 -18.84 10.18 4.83
C TYR A 116 -20.01 10.70 4.01
N GLN A 117 -20.42 10.01 2.94
CA GLN A 117 -21.66 10.35 2.21
C GLN A 117 -22.93 10.18 3.07
N ILE A 118 -22.85 9.36 4.10
CA ILE A 118 -23.89 9.24 5.11
C ILE A 118 -23.56 10.25 6.22
N ASN A 119 -24.27 11.37 6.29
CA ASN A 119 -24.13 12.31 7.40
C ASN A 119 -24.66 11.68 8.71
N PRO A 120 -23.77 11.10 9.58
CA PRO A 120 -24.23 10.38 10.79
C PRO A 120 -25.00 11.29 11.72
N HIS A 121 -24.65 12.57 11.75
CA HIS A 121 -25.29 13.56 12.59
C HIS A 121 -26.74 13.85 12.15
N PHE A 122 -27.01 13.81 10.85
CA PHE A 122 -28.38 13.93 10.34
C PHE A 122 -29.25 12.77 10.82
N PHE A 123 -28.76 11.53 10.68
CA PHE A 123 -29.50 10.33 11.10
C PHE A 123 -29.76 10.32 12.61
N MET A 124 -28.74 10.63 13.42
CA MET A 124 -28.88 10.68 14.88
C MET A 124 -29.90 11.74 15.30
N ASN A 125 -29.87 12.92 14.69
CA ASN A 125 -30.82 13.96 14.99
C ASN A 125 -32.26 13.59 14.57
N THR A 126 -32.43 12.95 13.41
CA THR A 126 -33.72 12.48 12.95
C THR A 126 -34.29 11.39 13.88
N LEU A 127 -33.48 10.46 14.35
CA LEU A 127 -33.88 9.47 15.34
C LEU A 127 -34.27 10.10 16.68
N ASN A 128 -33.54 11.11 17.15
CA ASN A 128 -33.90 11.85 18.36
C ASN A 128 -35.23 12.59 18.20
N ASN A 129 -35.52 13.17 17.03
CA ASN A 129 -36.78 13.79 16.72
C ASN A 129 -37.92 12.77 16.68
N ILE A 130 -37.72 11.62 16.07
CA ILE A 130 -38.69 10.52 16.07
C ILE A 130 -38.99 10.08 17.51
N HIS A 131 -37.98 9.92 18.36
CA HIS A 131 -38.15 9.57 19.76
C HIS A 131 -39.03 10.60 20.49
N ALA A 132 -38.77 11.88 20.31
CA ALA A 132 -39.60 12.95 20.88
C ALA A 132 -41.05 12.94 20.34
N LEU A 133 -41.25 12.61 19.06
CA LEU A 133 -42.56 12.51 18.44
C LEU A 133 -43.38 11.31 18.94
N VAL A 134 -42.78 10.25 19.42
CA VAL A 134 -43.49 9.06 19.92
C VAL A 134 -44.47 9.43 21.05
N ASP A 135 -44.07 10.36 21.91
CA ASP A 135 -44.88 10.79 23.06
C ASP A 135 -45.87 11.91 22.70
N ILE A 136 -45.65 12.62 21.60
CA ILE A 136 -46.46 13.79 21.20
C ILE A 136 -47.46 13.42 20.10
N ASP A 137 -46.99 12.76 19.03
CA ASP A 137 -47.75 12.37 17.84
C ASP A 137 -47.22 11.07 17.27
N THR A 138 -47.79 9.96 17.72
CA THR A 138 -47.37 8.60 17.29
C THR A 138 -47.63 8.38 15.78
N GLY A 139 -48.61 9.03 15.18
CA GLY A 139 -48.88 8.95 13.74
C GLY A 139 -47.74 9.59 12.95
N LYS A 140 -47.34 10.79 13.35
CA LYS A 140 -46.23 11.53 12.74
C LYS A 140 -44.90 10.81 12.97
N ALA A 141 -44.69 10.21 14.16
CA ALA A 141 -43.51 9.38 14.41
C ALA A 141 -43.41 8.20 13.44
N LYS A 142 -44.50 7.45 13.24
CA LYS A 142 -44.54 6.31 12.29
C LYS A 142 -44.28 6.76 10.84
N SER A 143 -44.88 7.84 10.38
CA SER A 143 -44.64 8.35 9.02
C SER A 143 -43.18 8.80 8.85
N THR A 144 -42.60 9.43 9.85
CA THR A 144 -41.18 9.86 9.83
C THR A 144 -40.22 8.66 9.76
N ILE A 145 -40.51 7.55 10.44
CA ILE A 145 -39.72 6.29 10.34
C ILE A 145 -39.75 5.75 8.90
N VAL A 146 -40.92 5.80 8.26
CA VAL A 146 -41.06 5.35 6.85
C VAL A 146 -40.23 6.22 5.91
N GLU A 147 -40.30 7.54 6.06
CA GLU A 147 -39.48 8.45 5.24
C GLU A 147 -38.00 8.29 5.49
N LEU A 148 -37.56 8.12 6.74
CA LEU A 148 -36.18 7.83 7.08
C LEU A 148 -35.71 6.51 6.45
N SER A 149 -36.55 5.47 6.47
CA SER A 149 -36.25 4.17 5.86
C SER A 149 -36.08 4.27 4.35
N LYS A 150 -36.90 5.07 3.66
CA LYS A 150 -36.76 5.34 2.21
C LYS A 150 -35.41 6.02 1.91
N LEU A 151 -35.05 7.02 2.69
CA LEU A 151 -33.83 7.77 2.55
C LEU A 151 -32.59 6.86 2.81
N MET A 152 -32.61 6.05 3.87
CA MET A 152 -31.57 5.08 4.14
C MET A 152 -31.40 4.07 3.00
N ARG A 153 -32.50 3.60 2.43
CA ARG A 153 -32.46 2.67 1.29
C ARG A 153 -31.75 3.30 0.10
N TYR A 154 -32.07 4.54 -0.22
CA TYR A 154 -31.41 5.27 -1.30
C TYR A 154 -29.90 5.38 -1.06
N VAL A 155 -29.49 5.83 0.13
CA VAL A 155 -28.08 6.01 0.48
C VAL A 155 -27.30 4.69 0.45
N LEU A 156 -27.90 3.59 0.93
CA LEU A 156 -27.21 2.30 1.03
C LEU A 156 -27.11 1.55 -0.31
N TYR A 157 -28.10 1.70 -1.18
CA TYR A 157 -28.20 0.87 -2.39
C TYR A 157 -28.10 1.65 -3.70
N GLU A 158 -28.61 2.88 -3.75
CA GLU A 158 -28.66 3.66 -4.98
C GLU A 158 -27.47 4.64 -5.08
N ALA A 159 -27.05 5.24 -3.98
CA ALA A 159 -25.94 6.20 -3.96
C ALA A 159 -24.57 5.59 -4.26
N SER A 160 -24.42 4.27 -4.20
CA SER A 160 -23.20 3.56 -4.60
C SER A 160 -23.07 3.34 -6.11
N ASN A 161 -24.15 3.58 -6.86
CA ASN A 161 -24.13 3.45 -8.31
C ASN A 161 -23.37 4.63 -8.95
N LYS A 162 -22.80 4.40 -10.12
CA LYS A 162 -22.10 5.46 -10.87
C LYS A 162 -23.03 6.56 -11.33
N THR A 163 -24.26 6.21 -11.68
CA THR A 163 -25.34 7.12 -12.11
C THR A 163 -26.70 6.60 -11.65
N ILE A 164 -27.66 7.50 -11.48
CA ILE A 164 -29.06 7.22 -11.14
C ILE A 164 -30.01 8.06 -11.99
N LEU A 165 -31.26 7.69 -12.04
CA LEU A 165 -32.30 8.50 -12.70
C LEU A 165 -32.53 9.81 -11.93
N LEU A 166 -32.68 10.93 -12.66
CA LEU A 166 -33.00 12.24 -12.08
C LEU A 166 -34.25 12.21 -11.19
N SER A 167 -35.25 11.44 -11.57
CA SER A 167 -36.46 11.24 -10.78
C SER A 167 -36.22 10.65 -9.39
N ARG A 168 -35.23 9.76 -9.28
CA ARG A 168 -34.79 9.16 -7.99
C ARG A 168 -34.06 10.16 -7.10
N GLU A 169 -33.19 10.97 -7.69
CA GLU A 169 -32.50 12.04 -6.95
C GLU A 169 -33.50 13.09 -6.44
N ILE A 170 -34.51 13.48 -7.24
CA ILE A 170 -35.56 14.39 -6.80
C ILE A 170 -36.36 13.79 -5.64
N GLN A 171 -36.79 12.54 -5.74
CA GLN A 171 -37.48 11.85 -4.66
C GLN A 171 -36.65 11.79 -3.36
N PHE A 172 -35.38 11.55 -3.49
CA PHE A 172 -34.44 11.60 -2.36
C PHE A 172 -34.38 13.00 -1.74
N LEU A 173 -34.26 14.06 -2.56
CA LEU A 173 -34.20 15.43 -2.07
C LEU A 173 -35.51 15.87 -1.40
N GLU A 174 -36.68 15.48 -1.94
CA GLU A 174 -37.96 15.73 -1.32
C GLU A 174 -38.08 15.14 0.08
N ASN A 175 -37.68 13.87 0.22
CA ASN A 175 -37.65 13.16 1.49
C ASN A 175 -36.65 13.79 2.46
N TYR A 176 -35.48 14.17 1.97
CA TYR A 176 -34.44 14.82 2.76
C TYR A 176 -34.92 16.16 3.33
N VAL A 177 -35.47 17.05 2.47
CA VAL A 177 -36.01 18.36 2.89
C VAL A 177 -37.15 18.16 3.87
N THR A 178 -38.03 17.19 3.65
CA THR A 178 -39.14 16.88 4.55
C THR A 178 -38.67 16.45 5.93
N LEU A 179 -37.67 15.56 5.99
CA LEU A 179 -37.08 15.16 7.28
C LEU A 179 -36.31 16.29 7.97
N MET A 180 -35.61 17.13 7.19
CA MET A 180 -34.94 18.31 7.74
C MET A 180 -35.93 19.32 8.31
N SER A 181 -37.09 19.52 7.69
CA SER A 181 -38.10 20.46 8.17
C SER A 181 -38.65 20.10 9.54
N LEU A 182 -38.70 18.82 9.90
CA LEU A 182 -39.15 18.35 11.23
C LEU A 182 -38.26 18.82 12.40
N ARG A 183 -37.07 19.32 12.11
CA ARG A 183 -36.14 19.81 13.13
C ARG A 183 -36.39 21.25 13.54
N TYR A 184 -37.08 21.99 12.69
CA TYR A 184 -37.19 23.42 12.86
C TYR A 184 -38.65 23.82 13.22
N PRO A 185 -38.81 24.83 14.06
CA PRO A 185 -40.14 25.33 14.40
C PRO A 185 -40.84 26.00 13.21
N ASP A 186 -42.14 26.16 13.29
CA ASP A 186 -42.98 26.71 12.20
C ASP A 186 -42.58 28.13 11.75
N ARG A 187 -41.79 28.85 12.56
CA ARG A 187 -41.28 30.18 12.17
C ARG A 187 -40.13 30.14 11.13
N VAL A 188 -39.64 28.97 10.78
CA VAL A 188 -38.69 28.80 9.68
C VAL A 188 -39.48 28.42 8.44
N SER A 189 -39.54 29.32 7.46
CA SER A 189 -40.19 29.02 6.19
C SER A 189 -39.36 28.10 5.33
N ILE A 190 -39.83 26.88 5.11
CA ILE A 190 -39.12 25.89 4.26
C ILE A 190 -40.02 25.59 3.07
N GLU A 191 -39.63 26.08 1.91
CA GLU A 191 -40.34 25.88 0.67
C GLU A 191 -39.55 24.97 -0.26
N LYS A 192 -40.23 24.02 -0.87
CA LYS A 192 -39.67 23.13 -1.87
C LYS A 192 -40.52 23.14 -3.13
N ASN A 193 -39.90 23.30 -4.27
CA ASN A 193 -40.56 23.26 -5.56
C ASN A 193 -39.72 22.37 -6.52
N PHE A 194 -40.24 21.18 -6.77
CA PHE A 194 -39.63 20.20 -7.66
C PHE A 194 -40.57 19.90 -8.84
N PRO A 195 -40.05 19.66 -10.05
CA PRO A 195 -40.86 19.30 -11.20
C PRO A 195 -41.51 17.92 -11.00
N LEU A 196 -42.79 17.81 -11.34
CA LEU A 196 -43.54 16.54 -11.26
C LEU A 196 -43.15 15.56 -12.36
N GLU A 197 -42.80 16.08 -13.52
CA GLU A 197 -42.36 15.30 -14.68
C GLU A 197 -40.93 15.68 -15.04
N VAL A 198 -40.08 14.68 -15.16
CA VAL A 198 -38.68 14.86 -15.52
C VAL A 198 -38.28 13.82 -16.57
N PRO A 199 -37.42 14.17 -17.51
CA PRO A 199 -36.91 13.23 -18.47
C PRO A 199 -36.10 12.10 -17.80
N GLU A 200 -36.04 10.94 -18.44
CA GLU A 200 -35.25 9.81 -18.01
C GLU A 200 -33.75 10.08 -18.26
N VAL A 201 -33.20 11.02 -17.52
CA VAL A 201 -31.76 11.36 -17.59
C VAL A 201 -31.04 10.76 -16.39
N GLN A 202 -29.87 10.25 -16.65
CA GLN A 202 -28.97 9.72 -15.60
C GLN A 202 -27.97 10.77 -15.14
N ILE A 203 -27.87 10.95 -13.83
CA ILE A 203 -26.98 11.90 -13.17
C ILE A 203 -26.18 11.19 -12.07
N PRO A 204 -25.05 11.74 -11.62
CA PRO A 204 -24.38 11.26 -10.42
C PRO A 204 -25.31 11.35 -9.19
N PRO A 205 -25.35 10.34 -8.30
CA PRO A 205 -26.14 10.39 -7.07
C PRO A 205 -25.61 11.45 -6.10
N LEU A 206 -26.48 11.93 -5.21
CA LEU A 206 -26.18 12.90 -4.16
C LEU A 206 -25.61 14.24 -4.68
N LEU A 207 -25.91 14.59 -5.93
CA LEU A 207 -25.37 15.77 -6.58
C LEU A 207 -25.84 17.08 -5.89
N PHE A 208 -27.09 17.14 -5.46
CA PHE A 208 -27.72 18.37 -4.95
C PHE A 208 -27.78 18.44 -3.43
N VAL A 209 -27.64 17.31 -2.71
CA VAL A 209 -27.85 17.26 -1.26
C VAL A 209 -26.89 18.17 -0.50
N SER A 210 -25.64 18.31 -0.95
CA SER A 210 -24.65 19.18 -0.29
C SER A 210 -25.07 20.65 -0.28
N PHE A 211 -25.74 21.13 -1.32
CA PHE A 211 -26.24 22.50 -1.38
C PHE A 211 -27.41 22.69 -0.40
N VAL A 212 -28.30 21.70 -0.34
CA VAL A 212 -29.45 21.71 0.60
C VAL A 212 -28.89 21.66 2.04
N GLU A 213 -27.99 20.79 2.33
CA GLU A 213 -27.36 20.70 3.66
C GLU A 213 -26.70 22.02 4.08
N ASN A 214 -25.97 22.65 3.19
CA ASN A 214 -25.34 23.95 3.45
C ASN A 214 -26.40 25.04 3.72
N ALA A 215 -27.50 25.05 2.97
CA ALA A 215 -28.59 26.01 3.20
C ALA A 215 -29.22 25.85 4.58
N PHE A 216 -29.52 24.64 5.00
CA PHE A 216 -30.04 24.36 6.35
C PHE A 216 -29.00 24.67 7.45
N LYS A 217 -27.73 24.39 7.23
CA LYS A 217 -26.68 24.61 8.22
C LYS A 217 -26.38 26.09 8.47
N HIS A 218 -26.38 26.88 7.41
CA HIS A 218 -25.94 28.27 7.44
C HIS A 218 -27.08 29.29 7.29
N GLY A 219 -28.24 28.87 6.78
CA GLY A 219 -29.35 29.75 6.53
C GLY A 219 -30.32 29.91 7.69
N ILE A 220 -30.29 29.00 8.66
CA ILE A 220 -31.29 29.02 9.74
C ILE A 220 -30.69 29.64 11.00
N SER A 221 -31.42 30.67 11.51
CA SER A 221 -31.13 31.32 12.78
C SER A 221 -32.28 31.10 13.77
N TYR A 222 -32.00 30.68 14.97
CA TYR A 222 -32.98 30.56 16.06
C TYR A 222 -33.42 31.92 16.64
N ARG A 223 -32.71 32.99 16.27
CA ARG A 223 -32.97 34.36 16.80
C ARG A 223 -33.78 35.25 15.85
N LYS A 224 -33.81 34.92 14.55
CA LYS A 224 -34.48 35.70 13.51
C LYS A 224 -35.36 34.77 12.67
N GLU A 225 -36.38 35.34 12.04
CA GLU A 225 -37.08 34.64 10.97
C GLU A 225 -36.10 34.24 9.89
N SER A 226 -36.18 33.01 9.48
CA SER A 226 -35.28 32.42 8.51
C SER A 226 -36.09 31.63 7.49
N PHE A 227 -35.54 31.50 6.29
CA PHE A 227 -36.17 30.74 5.23
C PHE A 227 -35.14 29.84 4.53
N VAL A 228 -35.65 28.77 3.94
CA VAL A 228 -34.87 27.91 3.02
C VAL A 228 -35.79 27.59 1.84
N HIS A 229 -35.43 28.06 0.67
CA HIS A 229 -36.13 27.72 -0.55
C HIS A 229 -35.32 26.84 -1.43
N VAL A 230 -35.82 25.65 -1.76
CA VAL A 230 -35.17 24.66 -2.64
C VAL A 230 -36.03 24.54 -3.89
N VAL A 231 -35.53 25.03 -5.00
CA VAL A 231 -36.26 25.07 -6.27
C VAL A 231 -35.47 24.35 -7.33
N MET A 232 -36.13 23.42 -8.03
CA MET A 232 -35.60 22.76 -9.19
C MET A 232 -36.57 22.94 -10.35
N GLN A 233 -36.08 23.40 -11.47
CA GLN A 233 -36.89 23.68 -12.66
C GLN A 233 -36.22 23.10 -13.89
N LEU A 234 -37.06 22.58 -14.80
CA LEU A 234 -36.62 22.14 -16.10
C LEU A 234 -36.93 23.25 -17.11
N GLU A 235 -35.88 23.87 -17.66
CA GLU A 235 -35.97 24.92 -18.68
C GLU A 235 -35.77 24.31 -20.06
N ASP A 236 -36.58 24.66 -21.02
CA ASP A 236 -36.48 24.26 -22.46
C ASP A 236 -36.28 22.75 -22.69
N GLY A 237 -36.83 21.91 -21.81
CA GLY A 237 -36.82 20.45 -21.91
C GLY A 237 -35.47 19.76 -21.75
N ASN A 238 -34.36 20.51 -21.69
CA ASN A 238 -33.04 19.92 -21.63
C ASN A 238 -32.05 20.60 -20.65
N ARG A 239 -32.47 21.67 -20.00
CA ARG A 239 -31.67 22.40 -19.01
C ARG A 239 -32.31 22.32 -17.63
N LEU A 240 -31.57 21.69 -16.70
CA LEU A 240 -32.00 21.63 -15.31
C LEU A 240 -31.40 22.81 -14.54
N SER A 241 -32.25 23.62 -13.94
CA SER A 241 -31.89 24.72 -13.03
C SER A 241 -32.18 24.28 -11.60
N PHE A 242 -31.17 24.32 -10.74
CA PHE A 242 -31.30 24.07 -9.30
C PHE A 242 -30.88 25.33 -8.54
N ARG A 243 -31.73 25.77 -7.65
CA ARG A 243 -31.51 26.95 -6.82
C ARG A 243 -31.84 26.63 -5.37
N CYS A 244 -30.93 26.90 -4.48
CA CYS A 244 -31.09 26.80 -3.05
C CYS A 244 -30.76 28.18 -2.43
N THR A 245 -31.73 28.81 -1.78
CA THR A 245 -31.61 30.14 -1.17
C THR A 245 -32.00 30.08 0.30
N ASN A 246 -31.29 30.84 1.10
CA ASN A 246 -31.44 30.93 2.54
C ASN A 246 -31.16 32.36 3.02
#